data_fce0f3169c030250dbcc54be5206d20c
#
_entry.id   fce0f3169c030250dbcc54be5206d20c
#
_cell.length_a   1.000
_cell.length_b   1.000
_cell.length_c   1.000
_cell.angle_alpha   90.00
_cell.angle_beta   90.00
_cell.angle_gamma   90.00
#
_symmetry.space_group_name_H-M   'P 1'
#
loop_
_entity.id
_entity.type
_entity.pdbx_description
1 polymer ?
#
loop_
_entity_poly.entity_id
_entity_poly.type
_entity_poly.pdbx_seq_one_letter_code
_entity_poly.pdbx_strand_id
1 'polypeptide(L)'
;YASSAAVYGGGTVFRESRDHESPLNVYGYSKFLFDQVVRARALGGDVQVAGFRYFNVYGPREQHKARMASVAWHFFNQYQAEGKVRPFEGSGGYANGEQRRDFVSVEDVVKVNLFFLDHPELSGIFNLGTGRAQSFNDVACATVNACRVAAGKPALDLASLQAEGIIEYRAFPKELEGKYQSFTEADISALRNVGYAAPMLSVEQGVTRYVEQLRAGLVAPAAAGG
;
A
#
# COMPACT_ATOMS: atom_id res chain seq x y z
N TYR A 1 -6.50 -11.74 11.50
CA TYR A 1 -7.42 -11.50 10.38
C TYR A 1 -7.09 -10.21 9.65
N ALA A 2 -7.54 -10.11 8.39
CA ALA A 2 -7.32 -8.93 7.56
C ALA A 2 -8.45 -7.91 7.71
N SER A 3 -8.16 -6.78 8.35
CA SER A 3 -8.92 -5.53 8.29
C SER A 3 -8.32 -4.58 7.23
N SER A 4 -8.64 -3.31 7.24
CA SER A 4 -8.21 -2.36 6.22
C SER A 4 -8.17 -0.92 6.73
N ALA A 5 -7.24 -0.10 6.23
CA ALA A 5 -7.26 1.34 6.41
C ALA A 5 -8.51 2.03 5.82
N ALA A 6 -9.29 1.33 4.97
CA ALA A 6 -10.57 1.83 4.46
C ALA A 6 -11.61 2.08 5.58
N VAL A 7 -11.40 1.54 6.79
CA VAL A 7 -12.26 1.82 7.96
C VAL A 7 -12.20 3.29 8.39
N TYR A 8 -11.09 3.98 8.10
CA TYR A 8 -10.92 5.40 8.46
C TYR A 8 -11.62 6.38 7.51
N GLY A 9 -12.02 5.90 6.33
CA GLY A 9 -12.74 6.71 5.35
C GLY A 9 -11.97 7.94 4.90
N GLY A 10 -12.62 9.09 4.93
CA GLY A 10 -12.03 10.40 4.55
C GLY A 10 -11.33 11.13 5.70
N GLY A 11 -11.10 10.47 6.84
CA GLY A 11 -10.43 11.08 7.99
C GLY A 11 -8.98 11.44 7.73
N THR A 12 -8.41 12.27 8.62
CA THR A 12 -7.01 12.71 8.57
C THR A 12 -6.15 12.06 9.67
N VAL A 13 -6.78 11.33 10.60
CA VAL A 13 -6.13 10.62 11.69
C VAL A 13 -6.37 9.12 11.52
N PHE A 14 -5.29 8.36 11.42
CA PHE A 14 -5.31 6.93 11.13
C PHE A 14 -4.79 6.14 12.34
N ARG A 15 -5.53 6.24 13.46
CA ARG A 15 -5.25 5.57 14.74
C ARG A 15 -6.36 4.58 15.06
N GLU A 16 -6.05 3.49 15.76
CA GLU A 16 -6.98 2.40 16.07
C GLU A 16 -8.02 2.75 17.16
N SER A 17 -8.54 4.00 17.11
CA SER A 17 -9.63 4.48 17.94
C SER A 17 -10.94 4.56 17.15
N ARG A 18 -12.05 4.24 17.81
CA ARG A 18 -13.39 4.30 17.22
C ARG A 18 -13.78 5.70 16.72
N ASP A 19 -13.23 6.73 17.36
CA ASP A 19 -13.50 8.14 16.98
C ASP A 19 -13.00 8.50 15.59
N HIS A 20 -12.09 7.69 15.03
CA HIS A 20 -11.50 7.90 13.71
C HIS A 20 -12.06 6.96 12.63
N GLU A 21 -13.02 6.10 12.99
CA GLU A 21 -13.58 5.09 12.08
C GLU A 21 -14.86 5.61 11.40
N SER A 22 -14.77 5.96 10.12
CA SER A 22 -15.87 6.49 9.31
C SER A 22 -15.78 6.01 7.86
N PRO A 23 -16.04 4.71 7.58
CA PRO A 23 -15.84 4.13 6.26
C PRO A 23 -16.71 4.78 5.20
N LEU A 24 -16.15 5.06 4.00
CA LEU A 24 -16.82 5.73 2.88
C LEU A 24 -17.56 4.76 1.93
N ASN A 25 -17.36 3.48 2.04
CA ASN A 25 -17.91 2.50 1.10
C ASN A 25 -18.22 1.16 1.78
N VAL A 26 -18.94 0.29 1.06
CA VAL A 26 -19.37 -1.03 1.56
C VAL A 26 -18.19 -1.90 1.99
N TYR A 27 -17.07 -1.85 1.26
CA TYR A 27 -15.88 -2.60 1.62
C TYR A 27 -15.32 -2.14 2.98
N GLY A 28 -15.07 -0.84 3.14
CA GLY A 28 -14.59 -0.28 4.41
C GLY A 28 -15.57 -0.56 5.56
N TYR A 29 -16.88 -0.43 5.29
CA TYR A 29 -17.90 -0.72 6.27
C TYR A 29 -17.93 -2.20 6.69
N SER A 30 -17.73 -3.14 5.77
CA SER A 30 -17.65 -4.57 6.10
C SER A 30 -16.48 -4.88 7.04
N LYS A 31 -15.32 -4.24 6.81
CA LYS A 31 -14.14 -4.38 7.68
C LYS A 31 -14.37 -3.73 9.05
N PHE A 32 -14.99 -2.56 9.05
CA PHE A 32 -15.40 -1.88 10.28
C PHE A 32 -16.32 -2.75 11.13
N LEU A 33 -17.38 -3.32 10.56
CA LEU A 33 -18.30 -4.20 11.29
C LEU A 33 -17.58 -5.40 11.89
N PHE A 34 -16.68 -6.03 11.14
CA PHE A 34 -15.91 -7.16 11.62
C PHE A 34 -15.02 -6.75 12.80
N ASP A 35 -14.34 -5.61 12.72
CA ASP A 35 -13.55 -5.05 13.82
C ASP A 35 -14.41 -4.84 15.09
N GLN A 36 -15.68 -4.37 14.95
CA GLN A 36 -16.58 -4.22 16.08
C GLN A 36 -16.95 -5.58 16.72
N VAL A 37 -17.23 -6.60 15.89
CA VAL A 37 -17.52 -7.96 16.40
C VAL A 37 -16.31 -8.51 17.16
N VAL A 38 -15.10 -8.34 16.63
CA VAL A 38 -13.87 -8.78 17.28
C VAL A 38 -13.69 -8.07 18.64
N ARG A 39 -13.84 -6.74 18.67
CA ARG A 39 -13.75 -5.97 19.92
C ARG A 39 -14.76 -6.42 20.98
N ALA A 40 -15.98 -6.74 20.55
CA ALA A 40 -17.05 -7.10 21.48
C ALA A 40 -16.97 -8.54 21.98
N ARG A 41 -16.38 -9.47 21.22
CA ARG A 41 -16.53 -10.91 21.48
C ARG A 41 -15.22 -11.68 21.60
N ALA A 42 -14.13 -11.17 21.04
CA ALA A 42 -12.89 -11.93 20.89
C ALA A 42 -11.71 -11.33 21.68
N LEU A 43 -11.64 -10.01 21.86
CA LEU A 43 -10.58 -9.37 22.64
C LEU A 43 -10.83 -9.59 24.12
N GLY A 44 -9.77 -10.06 24.83
CA GLY A 44 -9.84 -10.37 26.27
C GLY A 44 -10.26 -11.81 26.60
N GLY A 45 -10.43 -12.67 25.58
CA GLY A 45 -10.60 -14.12 25.77
C GLY A 45 -9.27 -14.87 25.80
N ASP A 46 -9.33 -16.19 25.94
CA ASP A 46 -8.17 -17.09 26.06
C ASP A 46 -7.46 -17.38 24.72
N VAL A 47 -8.03 -16.90 23.62
CA VAL A 47 -7.48 -17.13 22.26
C VAL A 47 -6.87 -15.85 21.73
N GLN A 48 -5.66 -15.96 21.18
CA GLN A 48 -5.03 -14.84 20.47
C GLN A 48 -5.89 -14.38 19.30
N VAL A 49 -6.15 -13.08 19.22
CA VAL A 49 -6.78 -12.45 18.06
C VAL A 49 -5.99 -11.22 17.64
N ALA A 50 -5.29 -11.31 16.53
CA ALA A 50 -4.60 -10.19 15.92
C ALA A 50 -5.30 -9.77 14.60
N GLY A 51 -5.81 -8.55 14.55
CA GLY A 51 -6.39 -7.93 13.39
C GLY A 51 -5.47 -6.88 12.81
N PHE A 52 -5.25 -6.88 11.51
CA PHE A 52 -4.38 -5.91 10.86
C PHE A 52 -5.16 -5.04 9.88
N ARG A 53 -5.14 -3.73 10.10
CA ARG A 53 -5.62 -2.72 9.18
C ARG A 53 -4.53 -2.43 8.15
N TYR A 54 -4.55 -3.19 7.07
CA TYR A 54 -3.59 -3.02 5.98
C TYR A 54 -3.78 -1.67 5.29
N PHE A 55 -2.66 -0.97 5.12
CA PHE A 55 -2.57 0.20 4.26
C PHE A 55 -2.33 -0.22 2.80
N ASN A 56 -1.59 0.50 2.00
CA ASN A 56 -1.43 0.19 0.58
C ASN A 56 -0.35 -0.86 0.37
N VAL A 57 -0.72 -2.13 0.50
CA VAL A 57 0.20 -3.26 0.31
C VAL A 57 0.56 -3.44 -1.15
N TYR A 58 1.85 -3.63 -1.44
CA TYR A 58 2.38 -4.00 -2.74
C TYR A 58 3.40 -5.14 -2.62
N GLY A 59 3.59 -5.89 -3.71
CA GLY A 59 4.60 -6.95 -3.75
C GLY A 59 4.27 -8.06 -4.73
N PRO A 60 5.11 -9.10 -4.83
CA PRO A 60 4.96 -10.17 -5.79
C PRO A 60 3.63 -10.94 -5.65
N ARG A 61 3.25 -11.63 -6.74
CA ARG A 61 2.07 -12.49 -6.84
C ARG A 61 0.72 -11.77 -6.77
N GLU A 62 0.66 -10.51 -7.20
CA GLU A 62 -0.59 -9.75 -7.22
C GLU A 62 -1.25 -9.61 -8.61
N GLN A 63 -0.65 -10.18 -9.66
CA GLN A 63 -1.16 -10.09 -11.04
C GLN A 63 -2.60 -10.58 -11.20
N HIS A 64 -3.02 -11.57 -10.41
CA HIS A 64 -4.40 -12.10 -10.42
C HIS A 64 -5.44 -11.07 -9.96
N LYS A 65 -5.02 -10.02 -9.26
CA LYS A 65 -5.90 -8.94 -8.81
C LYS A 65 -6.31 -8.00 -9.95
N ALA A 66 -5.70 -8.13 -11.13
CA ALA A 66 -5.96 -7.30 -12.31
C ALA A 66 -5.96 -5.79 -11.94
N ARG A 67 -7.05 -5.06 -12.20
CA ARG A 67 -7.15 -3.63 -11.88
C ARG A 67 -6.97 -3.28 -10.40
N MET A 68 -7.12 -4.24 -9.49
CA MET A 68 -6.96 -4.07 -8.04
C MET A 68 -5.54 -4.36 -7.56
N ALA A 69 -4.60 -4.70 -8.45
CA ALA A 69 -3.20 -4.80 -8.13
C ALA A 69 -2.63 -3.41 -7.73
N SER A 70 -1.47 -3.40 -7.07
CA SER A 70 -0.85 -2.17 -6.60
C SER A 70 -0.47 -1.23 -7.74
N VAL A 71 -0.34 0.05 -7.43
CA VAL A 71 0.11 1.04 -8.41
C VAL A 71 1.54 0.74 -8.90
N ALA A 72 2.41 0.18 -8.06
CA ALA A 72 3.77 -0.22 -8.46
C ALA A 72 3.73 -1.29 -9.57
N TRP A 73 2.84 -2.29 -9.45
CA TRP A 73 2.62 -3.30 -10.49
C TRP A 73 2.11 -2.67 -11.79
N HIS A 74 1.15 -1.75 -11.70
CA HIS A 74 0.61 -1.06 -12.88
C HIS A 74 1.68 -0.21 -13.57
N PHE A 75 2.47 0.55 -12.82
CA PHE A 75 3.56 1.36 -13.39
C PHE A 75 4.65 0.49 -14.01
N PHE A 76 5.01 -0.64 -13.38
CA PHE A 76 5.94 -1.58 -13.98
C PHE A 76 5.45 -2.05 -15.35
N ASN A 77 4.20 -2.53 -15.45
CA ASN A 77 3.64 -3.01 -16.71
C ASN A 77 3.51 -1.91 -17.77
N GLN A 78 3.09 -0.71 -17.39
CA GLN A 78 3.06 0.45 -18.29
C GLN A 78 4.46 0.75 -18.84
N TYR A 79 5.46 0.80 -17.96
CA TYR A 79 6.83 1.08 -18.38
C TYR A 79 7.40 -0.01 -19.29
N GLN A 80 7.12 -1.29 -19.03
CA GLN A 80 7.55 -2.39 -19.89
C GLN A 80 6.89 -2.34 -21.26
N ALA A 81 5.61 -1.98 -21.33
CA ALA A 81 4.85 -1.95 -22.58
C ALA A 81 5.12 -0.70 -23.44
N GLU A 82 5.28 0.46 -22.80
CA GLU A 82 5.25 1.75 -23.50
C GLU A 82 6.48 2.64 -23.20
N GLY A 83 7.36 2.24 -22.30
CA GLY A 83 8.46 3.08 -21.80
C GLY A 83 8.00 4.28 -20.95
N LYS A 84 6.74 4.31 -20.56
CA LYS A 84 6.11 5.42 -19.84
C LYS A 84 5.25 4.93 -18.68
N VAL A 85 5.01 5.82 -17.71
CA VAL A 85 4.06 5.62 -16.62
C VAL A 85 3.12 6.82 -16.50
N ARG A 86 1.87 6.58 -16.09
CA ARG A 86 0.84 7.63 -16.06
C ARG A 86 0.14 7.70 -14.70
N PRO A 87 0.74 8.38 -13.73
CA PRO A 87 0.03 8.79 -12.51
C PRO A 87 -1.19 9.64 -12.83
N PHE A 88 -2.11 9.79 -11.87
CA PHE A 88 -3.23 10.70 -12.04
C PHE A 88 -2.82 12.15 -11.86
N GLU A 89 -3.53 13.04 -12.54
CA GLU A 89 -3.52 14.47 -12.25
C GLU A 89 -3.96 14.76 -10.82
N GLY A 90 -3.70 15.98 -10.36
CA GLY A 90 -4.02 16.43 -9.03
C GLY A 90 -5.52 16.40 -8.75
N SER A 91 -5.87 16.05 -7.52
CA SER A 91 -7.23 16.09 -7.00
C SER A 91 -7.21 16.29 -5.49
N GLY A 92 -8.29 16.81 -4.92
CA GLY A 92 -8.42 17.00 -3.48
C GLY A 92 -7.36 17.94 -2.89
N GLY A 93 -6.94 18.96 -3.64
CA GLY A 93 -5.93 19.94 -3.20
C GLY A 93 -4.47 19.52 -3.42
N TYR A 94 -4.22 18.35 -4.00
CA TYR A 94 -2.89 17.87 -4.35
C TYR A 94 -2.53 18.19 -5.79
N ALA A 95 -1.26 18.46 -6.06
CA ALA A 95 -0.72 18.58 -7.40
C ALA A 95 -0.68 17.21 -8.11
N ASN A 96 -0.29 17.20 -9.40
CA ASN A 96 -0.23 16.00 -10.22
C ASN A 96 0.67 14.92 -9.60
N GLY A 97 0.09 13.76 -9.33
CA GLY A 97 0.78 12.61 -8.72
C GLY A 97 1.16 12.78 -7.25
N GLU A 98 0.77 13.89 -6.60
CA GLU A 98 1.16 14.23 -5.22
C GLU A 98 0.17 13.73 -4.16
N GLN A 99 -0.92 13.10 -4.53
CA GLN A 99 -1.72 12.36 -3.55
C GLN A 99 -0.83 11.36 -2.83
N ARG A 100 -1.03 11.18 -1.52
CA ARG A 100 -0.12 10.42 -0.68
C ARG A 100 -0.78 9.19 -0.05
N ARG A 101 -0.04 8.11 0.02
CA ARG A 101 -0.44 6.87 0.67
C ARG A 101 0.69 6.32 1.51
N ASP A 102 0.33 5.61 2.54
CA ASP A 102 1.26 4.72 3.22
C ASP A 102 1.37 3.42 2.40
N PHE A 103 2.44 3.30 1.63
CA PHE A 103 2.74 2.12 0.82
C PHE A 103 3.62 1.17 1.62
N VAL A 104 3.14 -0.04 1.87
CA VAL A 104 3.84 -1.05 2.66
C VAL A 104 4.17 -2.28 1.81
N SER A 105 5.42 -2.74 1.90
CA SER A 105 5.84 -3.96 1.22
C SER A 105 5.20 -5.20 1.84
N VAL A 106 4.79 -6.15 1.01
CA VAL A 106 4.31 -7.46 1.48
C VAL A 106 5.38 -8.21 2.31
N GLU A 107 6.67 -7.93 2.09
CA GLU A 107 7.76 -8.48 2.91
C GLU A 107 7.63 -8.03 4.38
N ASP A 108 7.33 -6.74 4.59
CA ASP A 108 7.14 -6.20 5.95
C ASP A 108 5.81 -6.67 6.55
N VAL A 109 4.77 -6.80 5.72
CA VAL A 109 3.50 -7.43 6.14
C VAL A 109 3.75 -8.84 6.69
N VAL A 110 4.51 -9.66 5.98
CA VAL A 110 4.85 -11.03 6.43
C VAL A 110 5.62 -11.01 7.74
N LYS A 111 6.63 -10.12 7.88
CA LYS A 111 7.39 -10.00 9.14
C LYS A 111 6.51 -9.66 10.34
N VAL A 112 5.56 -8.73 10.17
CA VAL A 112 4.60 -8.40 11.24
C VAL A 112 3.72 -9.60 11.59
N ASN A 113 3.20 -10.31 10.58
CA ASN A 113 2.37 -11.49 10.83
C ASN A 113 3.15 -12.59 11.58
N LEU A 114 4.42 -12.84 11.19
CA LEU A 114 5.28 -13.81 11.89
C LEU A 114 5.59 -13.35 13.31
N PHE A 115 5.84 -12.06 13.53
CA PHE A 115 6.03 -11.52 14.88
C PHE A 115 4.85 -11.85 15.81
N PHE A 116 3.61 -11.65 15.35
CA PHE A 116 2.45 -12.00 16.16
C PHE A 116 2.25 -13.51 16.32
N LEU A 117 2.66 -14.30 15.35
CA LEU A 117 2.65 -15.77 15.48
C LEU A 117 3.62 -16.23 16.59
N ASP A 118 4.78 -15.58 16.70
CA ASP A 118 5.79 -15.88 17.71
C ASP A 118 5.46 -15.30 19.11
N HIS A 119 4.43 -14.42 19.19
CA HIS A 119 3.99 -13.77 20.43
C HIS A 119 2.49 -14.00 20.65
N PRO A 120 2.08 -15.22 21.02
CA PRO A 120 0.67 -15.61 21.16
C PRO A 120 -0.08 -14.86 22.26
N GLU A 121 0.61 -14.21 23.17
CA GLU A 121 0.06 -13.35 24.23
C GLU A 121 -0.47 -12.00 23.71
N LEU A 122 -0.07 -11.59 22.50
CA LEU A 122 -0.45 -10.30 21.93
C LEU A 122 -1.78 -10.41 21.17
N SER A 123 -2.79 -9.69 21.64
CA SER A 123 -4.09 -9.58 20.97
C SER A 123 -4.46 -8.12 20.75
N GLY A 124 -5.16 -7.83 19.66
CA GLY A 124 -5.61 -6.47 19.37
C GLY A 124 -5.91 -6.23 17.89
N ILE A 125 -6.21 -4.98 17.59
CA ILE A 125 -6.34 -4.48 16.22
C ILE A 125 -5.23 -3.46 16.00
N PHE A 126 -4.44 -3.65 14.96
CA PHE A 126 -3.23 -2.89 14.70
C PHE A 126 -3.21 -2.35 13.28
N ASN A 127 -2.76 -1.12 13.10
CA ASN A 127 -2.40 -0.61 11.79
C ASN A 127 -1.16 -1.34 11.25
N LEU A 128 -1.21 -1.71 9.99
CA LEU A 128 -0.08 -2.29 9.29
C LEU A 128 0.25 -1.46 8.05
N GLY A 129 1.11 -0.49 8.27
CA GLY A 129 1.70 0.44 7.32
C GLY A 129 3.13 0.75 7.76
N THR A 130 3.76 1.70 7.10
CA THR A 130 5.13 2.14 7.40
C THR A 130 5.21 3.28 8.39
N GLY A 131 4.10 3.99 8.62
CA GLY A 131 4.05 5.24 9.36
C GLY A 131 4.56 6.43 8.56
N ARG A 132 4.64 6.29 7.22
CA ARG A 132 5.11 7.34 6.32
C ARG A 132 4.31 7.37 5.03
N ALA A 133 3.64 8.49 4.77
CA ALA A 133 2.95 8.73 3.52
C ALA A 133 3.94 9.18 2.43
N GLN A 134 3.91 8.51 1.28
CA GLN A 134 4.68 8.86 0.08
C GLN A 134 3.74 9.11 -1.11
N SER A 135 4.22 9.86 -2.11
CA SER A 135 3.41 10.24 -3.25
C SER A 135 3.35 9.13 -4.32
N PHE A 136 2.38 9.23 -5.22
CA PHE A 136 2.37 8.38 -6.41
C PHE A 136 3.54 8.68 -7.34
N ASN A 137 4.07 9.92 -7.30
CA ASN A 137 5.29 10.30 -7.98
C ASN A 137 6.50 9.52 -7.43
N ASP A 138 6.60 9.34 -6.11
CA ASP A 138 7.68 8.53 -5.50
C ASP A 138 7.63 7.09 -6.00
N VAL A 139 6.42 6.49 -6.06
CA VAL A 139 6.25 5.12 -6.59
C VAL A 139 6.60 5.04 -8.07
N ALA A 140 6.19 6.04 -8.86
CA ALA A 140 6.51 6.11 -10.29
C ALA A 140 8.02 6.22 -10.52
N CYS A 141 8.69 7.14 -9.83
CA CYS A 141 10.14 7.32 -9.88
C CYS A 141 10.89 6.04 -9.46
N ALA A 142 10.51 5.44 -8.34
CA ALA A 142 11.13 4.21 -7.84
C ALA A 142 10.98 3.07 -8.86
N THR A 143 9.78 2.88 -9.43
CA THR A 143 9.52 1.83 -10.43
C THR A 143 10.33 2.03 -11.70
N VAL A 144 10.30 3.23 -12.27
CA VAL A 144 11.01 3.56 -13.51
C VAL A 144 12.51 3.44 -13.29
N ASN A 145 13.04 4.01 -12.22
CA ASN A 145 14.48 3.99 -11.92
C ASN A 145 14.99 2.58 -11.65
N ALA A 146 14.24 1.72 -10.97
CA ALA A 146 14.60 0.31 -10.81
C ALA A 146 14.73 -0.40 -12.17
N CYS A 147 13.80 -0.12 -13.11
CA CYS A 147 13.89 -0.65 -14.47
C CYS A 147 15.08 -0.07 -15.27
N ARG A 148 15.35 1.24 -15.15
CA ARG A 148 16.46 1.93 -15.80
C ARG A 148 17.82 1.39 -15.35
N VAL A 149 18.02 1.33 -14.03
CA VAL A 149 19.26 0.83 -13.43
C VAL A 149 19.53 -0.63 -13.84
N ALA A 150 18.51 -1.47 -13.80
CA ALA A 150 18.62 -2.85 -14.24
C ALA A 150 18.86 -3.00 -15.76
N ALA A 151 18.64 -1.94 -16.55
CA ALA A 151 18.99 -1.86 -17.97
C ALA A 151 20.33 -1.12 -18.22
N GLY A 152 21.13 -0.85 -17.18
CA GLY A 152 22.40 -0.14 -17.27
C GLY A 152 22.28 1.38 -17.49
N LYS A 153 21.10 1.95 -17.28
CA LYS A 153 20.86 3.40 -17.43
C LYS A 153 20.90 4.09 -16.07
N PRO A 154 21.32 5.35 -15.97
CA PRO A 154 21.30 6.10 -14.72
C PRO A 154 19.88 6.34 -14.23
N ALA A 155 19.71 6.41 -12.91
CA ALA A 155 18.48 6.91 -12.30
C ALA A 155 18.34 8.41 -12.60
N LEU A 156 17.09 8.87 -12.69
CA LEU A 156 16.72 10.26 -12.95
C LEU A 156 15.79 10.76 -11.84
N ASP A 157 15.81 12.05 -11.59
CA ASP A 157 14.81 12.70 -10.73
C ASP A 157 13.46 12.87 -11.45
N LEU A 158 12.43 13.26 -10.70
CA LEU A 158 11.09 13.43 -11.23
C LEU A 158 11.05 14.43 -12.39
N ALA A 159 11.74 15.56 -12.26
CA ALA A 159 11.73 16.62 -13.27
C ALA A 159 12.33 16.13 -14.60
N SER A 160 13.42 15.39 -14.53
CA SER A 160 14.07 14.77 -15.69
C SER A 160 13.17 13.70 -16.33
N LEU A 161 12.52 12.85 -15.52
CA LEU A 161 11.59 11.83 -16.03
C LEU A 161 10.37 12.46 -16.73
N GLN A 162 9.90 13.61 -16.26
CA GLN A 162 8.84 14.38 -16.91
C GLN A 162 9.33 15.04 -18.21
N ALA A 163 10.49 15.66 -18.19
CA ALA A 163 11.09 16.31 -19.37
C ALA A 163 11.36 15.31 -20.50
N GLU A 164 11.75 14.08 -20.16
CA GLU A 164 11.92 12.98 -21.12
C GLU A 164 10.58 12.34 -21.55
N GLY A 165 9.43 12.78 -21.02
CA GLY A 165 8.11 12.20 -21.30
C GLY A 165 7.94 10.76 -20.81
N ILE A 166 8.72 10.34 -19.81
CA ILE A 166 8.61 9.01 -19.20
C ILE A 166 7.51 8.99 -18.12
N ILE A 167 7.35 10.10 -17.39
CA ILE A 167 6.21 10.30 -16.50
C ILE A 167 5.27 11.32 -17.13
N GLU A 168 4.08 10.88 -17.50
CA GLU A 168 2.98 11.67 -18.03
C GLU A 168 1.78 11.58 -17.08
N TYR A 169 1.03 12.65 -16.91
CA TYR A 169 -0.17 12.60 -16.09
C TYR A 169 -1.42 12.35 -16.91
N ARG A 170 -2.36 11.59 -16.34
CA ARG A 170 -3.68 11.35 -16.93
C ARG A 170 -4.77 11.91 -16.07
N ALA A 171 -5.87 12.32 -16.67
CA ALA A 171 -7.02 12.88 -15.98
C ALA A 171 -7.48 11.98 -14.81
N PHE A 172 -7.80 12.63 -13.68
CA PHE A 172 -8.35 11.92 -12.53
C PHE A 172 -9.75 11.39 -12.89
N PRO A 173 -10.05 10.09 -12.64
CA PRO A 173 -11.34 9.50 -12.99
C PRO A 173 -12.47 10.13 -12.17
N LYS A 174 -13.51 10.64 -12.85
CA LYS A 174 -14.67 11.27 -12.20
C LYS A 174 -15.39 10.34 -11.22
N GLU A 175 -15.39 9.04 -11.49
CA GLU A 175 -16.04 8.02 -10.66
C GLU A 175 -15.38 7.88 -9.26
N LEU A 176 -14.14 8.34 -9.13
CA LEU A 176 -13.38 8.33 -7.87
C LEU A 176 -13.53 9.63 -7.07
N GLU A 177 -14.07 10.70 -7.65
CA GLU A 177 -14.25 11.96 -6.95
C GLU A 177 -15.14 11.78 -5.70
N GLY A 178 -14.70 12.30 -4.57
CA GLY A 178 -15.40 12.17 -3.27
C GLY A 178 -15.39 10.78 -2.64
N LYS A 179 -14.89 9.75 -3.34
CA LYS A 179 -14.78 8.38 -2.84
C LYS A 179 -13.32 7.91 -2.66
N TYR A 180 -12.40 8.76 -3.02
CA TYR A 180 -10.97 8.45 -3.04
C TYR A 180 -10.27 9.14 -1.86
N GLN A 181 -9.56 8.35 -1.07
CA GLN A 181 -8.73 8.91 0.00
C GLN A 181 -7.50 9.56 -0.64
N SER A 182 -7.34 10.89 -0.55
CA SER A 182 -6.17 11.59 -1.11
C SER A 182 -4.94 11.50 -0.22
N PHE A 183 -5.12 11.13 1.04
CA PHE A 183 -4.04 10.93 2.01
C PHE A 183 -4.33 9.73 2.91
N THR A 184 -3.31 8.92 3.19
CA THR A 184 -3.32 7.93 4.29
C THR A 184 -1.91 7.78 4.85
N GLU A 185 -1.79 7.76 6.19
CA GLU A 185 -0.55 7.51 6.92
C GLU A 185 -0.87 6.75 8.20
N ALA A 186 -0.32 5.55 8.38
CA ALA A 186 -0.59 4.73 9.54
C ALA A 186 0.03 5.34 10.81
N ASP A 187 -0.75 5.55 11.84
CA ASP A 187 -0.18 5.63 13.19
C ASP A 187 0.19 4.20 13.61
N ILE A 188 1.48 3.90 13.62
CA ILE A 188 2.00 2.56 13.99
C ILE A 188 2.43 2.47 15.45
N SER A 189 2.05 3.44 16.28
CA SER A 189 2.42 3.49 17.70
C SER A 189 1.95 2.25 18.45
N ALA A 190 0.73 1.77 18.20
CA ALA A 190 0.21 0.56 18.83
C ALA A 190 1.06 -0.67 18.48
N LEU A 191 1.47 -0.82 17.23
CA LEU A 191 2.36 -1.90 16.78
C LEU A 191 3.75 -1.79 17.44
N ARG A 192 4.29 -0.58 17.56
CA ARG A 192 5.58 -0.33 18.24
C ARG A 192 5.51 -0.61 19.74
N ASN A 193 4.42 -0.23 20.39
CA ASN A 193 4.21 -0.42 21.82
C ASN A 193 4.13 -1.90 22.23
N VAL A 194 3.69 -2.79 21.37
CA VAL A 194 3.72 -4.24 21.60
C VAL A 194 5.07 -4.90 21.29
N GLY A 195 6.09 -4.10 20.97
CA GLY A 195 7.48 -4.56 20.82
C GLY A 195 7.95 -4.82 19.39
N TYR A 196 7.14 -4.61 18.36
CA TYR A 196 7.61 -4.73 16.99
C TYR A 196 8.55 -3.58 16.64
N ALA A 197 9.87 -3.82 16.68
CA ALA A 197 10.90 -2.79 16.47
C ALA A 197 11.52 -2.79 15.06
N ALA A 198 11.29 -3.82 14.24
CA ALA A 198 11.91 -3.92 12.92
C ALA A 198 11.56 -2.71 12.02
N PRO A 199 12.55 -2.18 11.26
CA PRO A 199 12.28 -1.10 10.32
C PRO A 199 11.40 -1.58 9.17
N MET A 200 10.55 -0.68 8.67
CA MET A 200 9.77 -0.87 7.45
C MET A 200 10.55 -0.34 6.24
N LEU A 201 10.42 -0.98 5.10
CA LEU A 201 11.03 -0.53 3.85
C LEU A 201 10.40 0.80 3.40
N SER A 202 11.22 1.69 2.83
CA SER A 202 10.71 2.84 2.10
C SER A 202 10.14 2.40 0.74
N VAL A 203 9.39 3.31 0.07
CA VAL A 203 8.93 3.08 -1.31
C VAL A 203 10.12 2.77 -2.23
N GLU A 204 11.20 3.55 -2.12
CA GLU A 204 12.39 3.37 -2.96
C GLU A 204 13.01 1.98 -2.76
N GLN A 205 13.14 1.55 -1.52
CA GLN A 205 13.71 0.24 -1.19
C GLN A 205 12.79 -0.92 -1.60
N GLY A 206 11.53 -0.85 -1.20
CA GLY A 206 10.59 -1.95 -1.40
C GLY A 206 10.15 -2.09 -2.85
N VAL A 207 9.91 -0.97 -3.55
CA VAL A 207 9.53 -0.99 -4.98
C VAL A 207 10.70 -1.45 -5.84
N THR A 208 11.94 -1.03 -5.53
CA THR A 208 13.12 -1.55 -6.25
C THR A 208 13.21 -3.06 -6.14
N ARG A 209 13.14 -3.62 -4.94
CA ARG A 209 13.12 -5.09 -4.74
C ARG A 209 11.98 -5.77 -5.49
N TYR A 210 10.81 -5.16 -5.45
CA TYR A 210 9.65 -5.71 -6.15
C TYR A 210 9.85 -5.73 -7.67
N VAL A 211 10.37 -4.66 -8.26
CA VAL A 211 10.70 -4.60 -9.70
C VAL A 211 11.76 -5.62 -10.07
N GLU A 212 12.79 -5.83 -9.24
CA GLU A 212 13.79 -6.88 -9.45
C GLU A 212 13.15 -8.27 -9.50
N GLN A 213 12.23 -8.57 -8.58
CA GLN A 213 11.49 -9.83 -8.56
C GLN A 213 10.59 -10.00 -9.79
N LEU A 214 9.89 -8.93 -10.23
CA LEU A 214 9.08 -8.95 -11.44
C LEU A 214 9.92 -9.25 -12.68
N ARG A 215 11.10 -8.62 -12.78
CA ARG A 215 12.03 -8.84 -13.89
C ARG A 215 12.65 -10.24 -13.90
N ALA A 216 12.94 -10.79 -12.74
CA ALA A 216 13.49 -12.14 -12.61
C ALA A 216 12.47 -13.24 -12.96
N GLY A 217 11.23 -12.90 -13.29
CA GLY A 217 10.19 -13.88 -13.59
C GLY A 217 9.71 -14.67 -12.37
N LEU A 218 10.04 -14.21 -11.16
CA LEU A 218 9.59 -14.80 -9.88
C LEU A 218 8.08 -14.58 -9.61
N VAL A 219 7.40 -13.94 -10.55
CA VAL A 219 5.94 -13.92 -10.61
C VAL A 219 5.51 -15.28 -11.13
N ALA A 220 4.83 -16.09 -10.31
CA ALA A 220 4.28 -17.37 -10.76
C ALA A 220 3.53 -17.17 -12.09
N PRO A 221 3.76 -18.03 -13.12
CA PRO A 221 2.98 -17.94 -14.34
C PRO A 221 1.50 -17.97 -13.97
N ALA A 222 0.69 -17.14 -14.61
CA ALA A 222 -0.75 -17.25 -14.50
C ALA A 222 -1.10 -18.71 -14.76
N ALA A 223 -1.80 -19.36 -13.83
CA ALA A 223 -2.28 -20.70 -14.04
C ALA A 223 -3.01 -20.69 -15.39
N ALA A 224 -2.49 -21.44 -16.36
CA ALA A 224 -3.16 -21.63 -17.63
C ALA A 224 -4.55 -22.15 -17.29
N GLY A 225 -5.58 -21.36 -17.63
CA GLY A 225 -6.94 -21.72 -17.37
C GLY A 225 -7.25 -23.06 -18.01
N GLY A 226 -7.66 -24.03 -17.20
CA GLY A 226 -8.41 -25.19 -17.62
C GLY A 226 -9.89 -24.86 -17.59
#